data_ac64cd77e9310ba3b35e723d0474ab1c
#
_entry.id   ac64cd77e9310ba3b35e723d0474ab1c
#
_cell.length_a   1.000
_cell.length_b   1.000
_cell.length_c   1.000
_cell.angle_alpha   90.00
_cell.angle_beta   90.00
_cell.angle_gamma   90.00
#
_symmetry.space_group_name_H-M   'P 1'
#
loop_
_entity.id
_entity.type
_entity.pdbx_description
1 polymer ?
#
loop_
_entity_poly.entity_id
_entity_poly.type
_entity_poly.pdbx_seq_one_letter_code
_entity_poly.pdbx_strand_id
1 'polypeptide(L)'
;MLIQLDHVKKEYEDFTLELDMQIPENRVTGLIGANGAGKSTTFKLMLGLIRPDAGDVKVFGKKVGELSTEDRQKIGTVFSDSGFSEYLTVQQVSGIMQEFYPDFEREQFRGRCEHFHIPRKKKIKEFSTGMKAKLKILLAVSHDSHLLILDEPTAGLDVIAREEILDLLREYMEVPGRSIVISSHISGDLEHFCDDLYMIDKGKIVLHEDTDRIMEEYGLLKMSEHEFTGLDKEY
;
A
#
# COMPACT_ATOMS: atom_id res chain seq x y z
N MET A 1 -7.55 -11.16 12.49
CA MET A 1 -6.59 -10.09 12.17
C MET A 1 -5.71 -10.54 11.02
N LEU A 2 -5.60 -9.72 9.98
CA LEU A 2 -4.79 -10.02 8.79
C LEU A 2 -3.32 -9.72 9.04
N ILE A 3 -3.03 -8.54 9.59
CA ILE A 3 -1.67 -8.11 9.95
C ILE A 3 -1.67 -7.62 11.39
N GLN A 4 -0.62 -7.97 12.14
CA GLN A 4 -0.38 -7.50 13.51
C GLN A 4 1.10 -7.12 13.66
N LEU A 5 1.33 -5.90 14.14
CA LEU A 5 2.62 -5.43 14.59
C LEU A 5 2.51 -5.19 16.09
N ASP A 6 3.14 -6.06 16.90
CA ASP A 6 3.06 -6.03 18.35
C ASP A 6 4.37 -5.48 18.92
N HIS A 7 4.38 -4.24 19.44
CA HIS A 7 5.54 -3.53 20.01
C HIS A 7 6.77 -3.56 19.10
N VAL A 8 6.52 -3.37 17.80
CA VAL A 8 7.58 -3.44 16.78
C VAL A 8 8.48 -2.24 16.87
N LYS A 9 9.79 -2.49 16.99
CA LYS A 9 10.82 -1.47 16.96
C LYS A 9 11.82 -1.74 15.87
N LYS A 10 12.22 -0.69 15.13
CA LYS A 10 13.31 -0.71 14.17
C LYS A 10 14.17 0.53 14.32
N GLU A 11 15.46 0.31 14.59
CA GLU A 11 16.43 1.38 14.80
C GLU A 11 17.33 1.56 13.58
N TYR A 12 17.56 2.80 13.23
CA TYR A 12 18.55 3.27 12.27
C TYR A 12 19.40 4.35 12.94
N GLU A 13 20.49 4.76 12.33
CA GLU A 13 21.43 5.73 12.90
C GLU A 13 20.73 7.04 13.33
N ASP A 14 19.85 7.59 12.49
CA ASP A 14 19.16 8.87 12.72
C ASP A 14 17.63 8.73 12.82
N PHE A 15 17.08 7.49 12.89
CA PHE A 15 15.65 7.28 12.86
C PHE A 15 15.25 6.03 13.63
N THR A 16 14.22 6.13 14.46
CA THR A 16 13.62 4.99 15.16
C THR A 16 12.14 4.87 14.79
N LEU A 17 11.73 3.67 14.41
CA LEU A 17 10.34 3.30 14.19
C LEU A 17 9.83 2.50 15.40
N GLU A 18 8.71 2.92 16.00
CA GLU A 18 8.03 2.22 17.10
C GLU A 18 6.54 2.13 16.76
N LEU A 19 6.02 0.92 16.55
CA LEU A 19 4.67 0.71 16.03
C LEU A 19 3.92 -0.37 16.79
N ASP A 20 2.66 -0.08 17.07
CA ASP A 20 1.60 -1.04 17.38
C ASP A 20 0.49 -0.85 16.34
N MET A 21 0.20 -1.88 15.53
CA MET A 21 -0.81 -1.81 14.48
C MET A 21 -1.57 -3.14 14.38
N GLN A 22 -2.87 -3.04 14.13
CA GLN A 22 -3.75 -4.19 13.90
C GLN A 22 -4.62 -3.93 12.69
N ILE A 23 -4.40 -4.68 11.62
CA ILE A 23 -5.13 -4.55 10.37
C ILE A 23 -6.08 -5.73 10.24
N PRO A 24 -7.40 -5.50 10.22
CA PRO A 24 -8.41 -6.54 10.04
C PRO A 24 -8.46 -7.04 8.59
N GLU A 25 -9.16 -8.15 8.38
CA GLU A 25 -9.48 -8.66 7.05
C GLU A 25 -10.64 -7.88 6.41
N ASN A 26 -10.76 -7.95 5.09
CA ASN A 26 -11.84 -7.35 4.29
C ASN A 26 -11.95 -5.82 4.45
N ARG A 27 -10.82 -5.14 4.61
CA ARG A 27 -10.76 -3.68 4.74
C ARG A 27 -9.65 -3.08 3.87
N VAL A 28 -9.82 -1.81 3.59
CA VAL A 28 -8.79 -0.94 3.00
C VAL A 28 -8.25 -0.05 4.11
N THR A 29 -7.02 -0.32 4.55
CA THR A 29 -6.34 0.47 5.58
C THR A 29 -5.32 1.42 4.96
N GLY A 30 -5.46 2.70 5.23
CA GLY A 30 -4.52 3.74 4.79
C GLY A 30 -3.41 3.98 5.82
N LEU A 31 -2.18 4.19 5.33
CA LEU A 31 -1.04 4.66 6.13
C LEU A 31 -0.58 6.01 5.61
N ILE A 32 -0.94 7.09 6.30
CA ILE A 32 -0.61 8.46 5.91
C ILE A 32 0.55 9.01 6.75
N GLY A 33 1.31 9.91 6.17
CA GLY A 33 2.43 10.57 6.85
C GLY A 33 3.38 11.23 5.86
N ALA A 34 4.20 12.15 6.36
CA ALA A 34 5.20 12.84 5.56
C ALA A 34 6.25 11.87 4.97
N ASN A 35 7.00 12.34 3.97
CA ASN A 35 8.15 11.60 3.48
C ASN A 35 9.17 11.41 4.61
N GLY A 36 9.70 10.19 4.76
CA GLY A 36 10.60 9.85 5.87
C GLY A 36 9.91 9.51 7.20
N ALA A 37 8.58 9.60 7.31
CA ALA A 37 7.87 9.28 8.56
C ALA A 37 7.94 7.79 8.96
N GLY A 38 8.27 6.87 8.02
CA GLY A 38 8.43 5.44 8.30
C GLY A 38 7.50 4.53 7.50
N LYS A 39 6.64 5.04 6.61
CA LYS A 39 5.65 4.26 5.82
C LYS A 39 6.26 3.06 5.09
N SER A 40 7.23 3.29 4.23
CA SER A 40 7.90 2.21 3.47
C SER A 40 8.66 1.23 4.37
N THR A 41 9.21 1.70 5.50
CA THR A 41 9.85 0.84 6.50
C THR A 41 8.82 -0.09 7.15
N THR A 42 7.64 0.44 7.51
CA THR A 42 6.51 -0.34 8.04
C THR A 42 6.10 -1.44 7.05
N PHE A 43 5.95 -1.11 5.78
CA PHE A 43 5.61 -2.10 4.75
C PHE A 43 6.69 -3.17 4.54
N LYS A 44 7.97 -2.78 4.59
CA LYS A 44 9.09 -3.73 4.53
C LYS A 44 9.10 -4.69 5.72
N LEU A 45 8.70 -4.23 6.92
CA LEU A 45 8.51 -5.08 8.10
C LEU A 45 7.35 -6.05 7.92
N MET A 46 6.18 -5.58 7.44
CA MET A 46 5.01 -6.43 7.15
C MET A 46 5.32 -7.53 6.15
N LEU A 47 6.21 -7.28 5.18
CA LEU A 47 6.63 -8.25 4.17
C LEU A 47 7.81 -9.14 4.61
N GLY A 48 8.41 -8.85 5.76
CA GLY A 48 9.62 -9.54 6.24
C GLY A 48 10.85 -9.28 5.39
N LEU A 49 10.86 -8.19 4.62
CA LEU A 49 12.03 -7.74 3.83
C LEU A 49 13.13 -7.19 4.74
N ILE A 50 12.75 -6.69 5.90
CA ILE A 50 13.65 -6.31 6.99
C ILE A 50 13.15 -6.93 8.30
N ARG A 51 14.07 -7.16 9.24
CA ARG A 51 13.73 -7.70 10.56
C ARG A 51 13.55 -6.56 11.57
N PRO A 52 12.55 -6.62 12.45
CA PRO A 52 12.47 -5.71 13.57
C PRO A 52 13.63 -5.98 14.56
N ASP A 53 14.02 -4.97 15.32
CA ASP A 53 15.01 -5.09 16.39
C ASP A 53 14.35 -5.51 17.72
N ALA A 54 13.04 -5.22 17.86
CA ALA A 54 12.18 -5.75 18.93
C ALA A 54 10.73 -5.90 18.44
N GLY A 55 9.93 -6.67 19.16
CA GLY A 55 8.54 -6.94 18.83
C GLY A 55 8.35 -8.05 17.80
N ASP A 56 7.10 -8.31 17.46
CA ASP A 56 6.71 -9.37 16.53
C ASP A 56 5.83 -8.80 15.39
N VAL A 57 6.05 -9.31 14.18
CA VAL A 57 5.19 -9.04 13.01
C VAL A 57 4.53 -10.33 12.58
N LYS A 58 3.19 -10.32 12.49
CA LYS A 58 2.39 -11.45 12.00
C LYS A 58 1.57 -11.03 10.79
N VAL A 59 1.49 -11.94 9.81
CA VAL A 59 0.64 -11.82 8.62
C VAL A 59 -0.07 -13.16 8.42
N PHE A 60 -1.37 -13.14 8.14
CA PHE A 60 -2.20 -14.35 8.08
C PHE A 60 -2.13 -15.21 9.37
N GLY A 61 -1.96 -14.56 10.53
CA GLY A 61 -1.82 -15.22 11.82
C GLY A 61 -0.47 -15.91 12.09
N LYS A 62 0.48 -15.86 11.14
CA LYS A 62 1.81 -16.46 11.25
C LYS A 62 2.88 -15.37 11.43
N LYS A 63 3.99 -15.66 12.12
CA LYS A 63 5.14 -14.75 12.13
C LYS A 63 5.64 -14.57 10.69
N VAL A 64 5.94 -13.33 10.29
CA VAL A 64 6.31 -13.00 8.92
C VAL A 64 7.53 -13.78 8.41
N GLY A 65 8.44 -14.17 9.31
CA GLY A 65 9.59 -15.02 8.99
C GLY A 65 9.24 -16.50 8.73
N GLU A 66 8.03 -16.93 9.10
CA GLU A 66 7.54 -18.31 8.98
C GLU A 66 6.55 -18.49 7.82
N LEU A 67 6.28 -17.42 7.06
CA LEU A 67 5.42 -17.49 5.89
C LEU A 67 5.99 -18.44 4.83
N SER A 68 5.17 -19.39 4.41
CA SER A 68 5.49 -20.31 3.31
C SER A 68 5.50 -19.57 1.96
N THR A 69 5.91 -20.27 0.90
CA THR A 69 5.83 -19.75 -0.48
C THR A 69 4.37 -19.47 -0.86
N GLU A 70 3.47 -20.36 -0.50
CA GLU A 70 2.02 -20.24 -0.77
C GLU A 70 1.42 -19.04 -0.01
N ASP A 71 1.84 -18.80 1.24
CA ASP A 71 1.41 -17.60 1.99
C ASP A 71 1.89 -16.32 1.28
N ARG A 72 3.14 -16.30 0.80
CA ARG A 72 3.72 -15.14 0.09
C ARG A 72 3.08 -14.90 -1.27
N GLN A 73 2.66 -15.94 -1.96
CA GLN A 73 1.94 -15.84 -3.24
C GLN A 73 0.56 -15.17 -3.08
N LYS A 74 -0.01 -15.18 -1.88
CA LYS A 74 -1.25 -14.46 -1.55
C LYS A 74 -1.06 -12.97 -1.30
N ILE A 75 0.16 -12.46 -1.42
CA ILE A 75 0.47 -11.04 -1.21
C ILE A 75 0.87 -10.39 -2.53
N GLY A 76 0.08 -9.43 -2.98
CA GLY A 76 0.45 -8.53 -4.06
C GLY A 76 1.15 -7.29 -3.53
N THR A 77 2.23 -6.84 -4.17
CA THR A 77 3.00 -5.69 -3.68
C THR A 77 3.33 -4.69 -4.78
N VAL A 78 3.25 -3.42 -4.44
CA VAL A 78 3.74 -2.32 -5.28
C VAL A 78 4.59 -1.38 -4.43
N PHE A 79 5.85 -1.19 -4.83
CA PHE A 79 6.74 -0.19 -4.27
C PHE A 79 7.18 0.79 -5.34
N SER A 80 7.48 2.02 -4.95
CA SER A 80 7.93 3.07 -5.87
C SER A 80 9.22 2.68 -6.58
N ASP A 81 10.18 2.10 -5.84
CA ASP A 81 11.51 1.72 -6.28
C ASP A 81 11.64 0.26 -6.77
N SER A 82 10.54 -0.50 -6.76
CA SER A 82 10.50 -1.89 -7.18
C SER A 82 9.87 -2.08 -8.56
N GLY A 83 10.13 -3.22 -9.17
CA GLY A 83 9.49 -3.62 -10.42
C GLY A 83 10.36 -4.55 -11.24
N PHE A 84 9.86 -4.90 -12.41
CA PHE A 84 10.61 -5.70 -13.38
C PHE A 84 11.63 -4.83 -14.12
N SER A 85 12.66 -5.50 -14.65
CA SER A 85 13.63 -4.82 -15.50
C SER A 85 12.95 -4.05 -16.64
N GLU A 86 13.30 -2.79 -16.79
CA GLU A 86 12.74 -1.90 -17.80
C GLU A 86 13.03 -2.34 -19.25
N TYR A 87 13.95 -3.28 -19.44
CA TYR A 87 14.28 -3.85 -20.75
C TYR A 87 13.33 -4.99 -21.17
N LEU A 88 12.52 -5.50 -20.26
CA LEU A 88 11.49 -6.51 -20.55
C LEU A 88 10.27 -5.86 -21.21
N THR A 89 9.56 -6.69 -21.97
CA THR A 89 8.20 -6.38 -22.44
C THR A 89 7.19 -6.92 -21.46
N VAL A 90 5.96 -6.39 -21.47
CA VAL A 90 4.85 -6.89 -20.64
C VAL A 90 4.58 -8.38 -20.91
N GLN A 91 4.73 -8.81 -22.16
CA GLN A 91 4.56 -10.22 -22.52
C GLN A 91 5.61 -11.13 -21.86
N GLN A 92 6.86 -10.67 -21.74
CA GLN A 92 7.91 -11.40 -21.03
C GLN A 92 7.64 -11.43 -19.52
N VAL A 93 7.23 -10.29 -18.94
CA VAL A 93 6.84 -10.21 -17.53
C VAL A 93 5.68 -11.15 -17.23
N SER A 94 4.65 -11.20 -18.08
CA SER A 94 3.53 -12.14 -17.94
C SER A 94 3.98 -13.62 -17.94
N GLY A 95 5.02 -13.97 -18.72
CA GLY A 95 5.62 -15.30 -18.68
C GLY A 95 6.30 -15.59 -17.34
N ILE A 96 7.06 -14.62 -16.80
CA ILE A 96 7.71 -14.75 -15.48
C ILE A 96 6.64 -14.89 -14.38
N MET A 97 5.58 -14.07 -14.40
CA MET A 97 4.49 -14.18 -13.41
C MET A 97 3.86 -15.57 -13.38
N GLN A 98 3.64 -16.18 -14.55
CA GLN A 98 3.06 -17.52 -14.66
C GLN A 98 3.93 -18.63 -14.04
N GLU A 99 5.26 -18.47 -14.03
CA GLU A 99 6.18 -19.42 -13.39
C GLU A 99 6.21 -19.30 -11.85
N PHE A 100 6.00 -18.07 -11.33
CA PHE A 100 6.06 -17.81 -9.89
C PHE A 100 4.70 -17.86 -9.18
N TYR A 101 3.60 -17.63 -9.92
CA TYR A 101 2.25 -17.58 -9.39
C TYR A 101 1.36 -18.59 -10.16
N PRO A 102 1.06 -19.76 -9.57
CA PRO A 102 0.25 -20.79 -10.23
C PRO A 102 -1.14 -20.29 -10.66
N ASP A 103 -1.71 -19.37 -9.86
CA ASP A 103 -3.03 -18.79 -10.07
C ASP A 103 -3.01 -17.52 -10.95
N PHE A 104 -1.88 -17.23 -11.62
CA PHE A 104 -1.80 -16.08 -12.53
C PHE A 104 -2.59 -16.31 -13.81
N GLU A 105 -3.71 -15.62 -13.97
CA GLU A 105 -4.62 -15.73 -15.10
C GLU A 105 -4.14 -14.89 -16.30
N ARG A 106 -3.31 -15.48 -17.15
CA ARG A 106 -2.66 -14.81 -18.28
C ARG A 106 -3.64 -14.14 -19.25
N GLU A 107 -4.79 -14.75 -19.53
CA GLU A 107 -5.78 -14.21 -20.45
C GLU A 107 -6.53 -13.03 -19.79
N GLN A 108 -6.87 -13.12 -18.52
CA GLN A 108 -7.46 -12.02 -17.78
C GLN A 108 -6.49 -10.84 -17.68
N PHE A 109 -5.21 -11.09 -17.36
CA PHE A 109 -4.16 -10.05 -17.37
C PHE A 109 -4.02 -9.40 -18.75
N ARG A 110 -4.12 -10.19 -19.84
CA ARG A 110 -4.12 -9.65 -21.19
C ARG A 110 -5.28 -8.69 -21.42
N GLY A 111 -6.50 -9.09 -21.08
CA GLY A 111 -7.69 -8.27 -21.22
C GLY A 111 -7.59 -6.96 -20.43
N ARG A 112 -7.07 -7.02 -19.19
CA ARG A 112 -6.81 -5.83 -18.37
C ARG A 112 -5.76 -4.91 -19.03
N CYS A 113 -4.66 -5.47 -19.58
CA CYS A 113 -3.69 -4.66 -20.32
C CYS A 113 -4.30 -3.94 -21.53
N GLU A 114 -5.21 -4.60 -22.25
CA GLU A 114 -5.93 -4.01 -23.39
C GLU A 114 -6.87 -2.88 -22.92
N HIS A 115 -7.62 -3.10 -21.85
CA HIS A 115 -8.51 -2.10 -21.25
C HIS A 115 -7.76 -0.85 -20.80
N PHE A 116 -6.64 -1.01 -20.11
CA PHE A 116 -5.80 0.10 -19.62
C PHE A 116 -4.80 0.63 -20.66
N HIS A 117 -4.92 0.22 -21.92
CA HIS A 117 -4.06 0.63 -23.03
C HIS A 117 -2.56 0.39 -22.79
N ILE A 118 -2.20 -0.70 -22.11
CA ILE A 118 -0.81 -1.10 -21.85
C ILE A 118 -0.27 -1.93 -23.01
N PRO A 119 0.72 -1.42 -23.79
CA PRO A 119 1.22 -2.11 -24.97
C PRO A 119 2.11 -3.30 -24.60
N ARG A 120 1.65 -4.50 -24.87
CA ARG A 120 2.29 -5.76 -24.43
C ARG A 120 3.65 -6.06 -25.05
N LYS A 121 3.95 -5.53 -26.27
CA LYS A 121 5.18 -5.80 -27.02
C LYS A 121 6.24 -4.71 -26.87
N LYS A 122 5.91 -3.55 -26.32
CA LYS A 122 6.87 -2.50 -26.03
C LYS A 122 7.65 -2.80 -24.74
N LYS A 123 8.88 -2.31 -24.66
CA LYS A 123 9.70 -2.39 -23.45
C LYS A 123 9.16 -1.43 -22.39
N ILE A 124 9.24 -1.82 -21.13
CA ILE A 124 8.76 -1.02 -19.99
C ILE A 124 9.45 0.34 -19.91
N LYS A 125 10.72 0.45 -20.34
CA LYS A 125 11.43 1.74 -20.41
C LYS A 125 10.77 2.79 -21.31
N GLU A 126 9.93 2.37 -22.24
CA GLU A 126 9.21 3.25 -23.17
C GLU A 126 7.86 3.73 -22.61
N PHE A 127 7.51 3.31 -21.39
CA PHE A 127 6.26 3.63 -20.74
C PHE A 127 6.34 4.99 -20.01
N SER A 128 5.23 5.73 -20.01
CA SER A 128 5.07 6.87 -19.13
C SER A 128 5.02 6.41 -17.66
N THR A 129 5.20 7.35 -16.73
CA THR A 129 5.08 7.08 -15.29
C THR A 129 3.73 6.43 -14.95
N GLY A 130 2.62 6.96 -15.50
CA GLY A 130 1.28 6.40 -15.30
C GLY A 130 1.14 4.98 -15.85
N MET A 131 1.68 4.69 -17.04
CA MET A 131 1.67 3.33 -17.60
C MET A 131 2.47 2.35 -16.75
N LYS A 132 3.61 2.77 -16.19
CA LYS A 132 4.41 1.92 -15.28
C LYS A 132 3.66 1.65 -13.98
N ALA A 133 3.01 2.66 -13.40
CA ALA A 133 2.20 2.51 -12.19
C ALA A 133 1.01 1.55 -12.43
N LYS A 134 0.24 1.76 -13.49
CA LYS A 134 -0.85 0.85 -13.89
C LYS A 134 -0.36 -0.58 -14.07
N LEU A 135 0.77 -0.79 -14.77
CA LEU A 135 1.33 -2.12 -14.96
C LEU A 135 1.69 -2.81 -13.63
N LYS A 136 2.31 -2.09 -12.68
CA LYS A 136 2.65 -2.65 -11.37
C LYS A 136 1.40 -3.15 -10.63
N ILE A 137 0.33 -2.36 -10.62
CA ILE A 137 -0.92 -2.73 -9.96
C ILE A 137 -1.62 -3.88 -10.69
N LEU A 138 -1.70 -3.81 -12.03
CA LEU A 138 -2.25 -4.91 -12.82
C LEU A 138 -1.56 -6.25 -12.52
N LEU A 139 -0.24 -6.25 -12.35
CA LEU A 139 0.49 -7.46 -11.98
C LEU A 139 0.15 -7.92 -10.56
N ALA A 140 0.05 -6.99 -9.60
CA ALA A 140 -0.26 -7.30 -8.22
C ALA A 140 -1.68 -7.87 -8.01
N VAL A 141 -2.65 -7.49 -8.86
CA VAL A 141 -4.05 -7.97 -8.80
C VAL A 141 -4.35 -9.12 -9.76
N SER A 142 -3.37 -9.59 -10.54
CA SER A 142 -3.59 -10.62 -11.58
C SER A 142 -3.17 -12.04 -11.15
N HIS A 143 -2.97 -12.27 -9.87
CA HIS A 143 -2.87 -13.57 -9.23
C HIS A 143 -3.84 -13.59 -8.04
N ASP A 144 -4.08 -14.73 -7.43
CA ASP A 144 -5.03 -14.86 -6.31
C ASP A 144 -4.45 -14.23 -5.02
N SER A 145 -4.19 -12.91 -5.08
CA SER A 145 -3.76 -12.16 -3.92
C SER A 145 -4.93 -11.89 -2.98
N HIS A 146 -4.73 -12.13 -1.69
CA HIS A 146 -5.68 -11.83 -0.61
C HIS A 146 -5.32 -10.53 0.12
N LEU A 147 -4.07 -10.10 -0.02
CA LEU A 147 -3.55 -8.88 0.58
C LEU A 147 -2.77 -8.10 -0.45
N LEU A 148 -3.11 -6.83 -0.64
CA LEU A 148 -2.26 -5.87 -1.37
C LEU A 148 -1.54 -4.95 -0.38
N ILE A 149 -0.23 -4.76 -0.57
CA ILE A 149 0.57 -3.75 0.13
C ILE A 149 1.13 -2.79 -0.92
N LEU A 150 0.63 -1.55 -0.90
CA LEU A 150 0.84 -0.56 -1.95
C LEU A 150 1.51 0.70 -1.39
N ASP A 151 2.79 0.88 -1.71
CA ASP A 151 3.58 2.03 -1.26
C ASP A 151 3.53 3.15 -2.29
N GLU A 152 2.76 4.22 -1.99
CA GLU A 152 2.56 5.40 -2.82
C GLU A 152 2.14 5.06 -4.28
N PRO A 153 1.12 4.23 -4.51
CA PRO A 153 0.81 3.70 -5.84
C PRO A 153 0.32 4.76 -6.82
N THR A 154 -0.17 5.90 -6.33
CA THR A 154 -0.72 7.02 -7.11
C THR A 154 0.24 8.21 -7.21
N ALA A 155 1.44 8.11 -6.62
CA ALA A 155 2.39 9.22 -6.60
C ALA A 155 2.85 9.64 -8.01
N GLY A 156 2.82 10.93 -8.28
CA GLY A 156 3.25 11.50 -9.56
C GLY A 156 2.30 11.23 -10.74
N LEU A 157 1.08 10.78 -10.48
CA LEU A 157 0.05 10.58 -11.49
C LEU A 157 -0.83 11.82 -11.64
N ASP A 158 -1.33 12.05 -12.84
CA ASP A 158 -2.43 12.98 -13.06
C ASP A 158 -3.75 12.43 -12.47
N VAL A 159 -4.77 13.30 -12.38
CA VAL A 159 -6.05 12.98 -11.75
C VAL A 159 -6.73 11.78 -12.43
N ILE A 160 -6.68 11.70 -13.76
CA ILE A 160 -7.35 10.63 -14.52
C ILE A 160 -6.67 9.29 -14.25
N ALA A 161 -5.34 9.23 -14.39
CA ALA A 161 -4.59 8.00 -14.13
C ALA A 161 -4.72 7.51 -12.69
N ARG A 162 -4.84 8.45 -11.73
CA ARG A 162 -5.07 8.16 -10.32
C ARG A 162 -6.43 7.51 -10.10
N GLU A 163 -7.51 8.10 -10.65
CA GLU A 163 -8.86 7.56 -10.50
C GLU A 163 -9.00 6.18 -11.13
N GLU A 164 -8.42 5.96 -12.32
CA GLU A 164 -8.39 4.63 -12.96
C GLU A 164 -7.71 3.56 -12.08
N ILE A 165 -6.69 3.93 -11.31
CA ILE A 165 -6.03 3.03 -10.35
C ILE A 165 -6.93 2.75 -9.16
N LEU A 166 -7.56 3.78 -8.59
CA LEU A 166 -8.47 3.60 -7.45
C LEU A 166 -9.68 2.75 -7.85
N ASP A 167 -10.24 2.93 -9.05
CA ASP A 167 -11.33 2.09 -9.56
C ASP A 167 -10.91 0.63 -9.70
N LEU A 168 -9.72 0.35 -10.21
CA LEU A 168 -9.17 -1.01 -10.27
C LEU A 168 -9.01 -1.64 -8.87
N LEU A 169 -8.62 -0.83 -7.88
CA LEU A 169 -8.51 -1.31 -6.50
C LEU A 169 -9.89 -1.50 -5.83
N ARG A 170 -10.90 -0.69 -6.17
CA ARG A 170 -12.30 -0.91 -5.77
C ARG A 170 -12.82 -2.23 -6.34
N GLU A 171 -12.63 -2.48 -7.65
CA GLU A 171 -12.97 -3.77 -8.29
C GLU A 171 -12.28 -4.96 -7.60
N TYR A 172 -11.01 -4.81 -7.23
CA TYR A 172 -10.30 -5.84 -6.48
C TYR A 172 -10.97 -6.15 -5.12
N MET A 173 -11.46 -5.14 -4.41
CA MET A 173 -12.14 -5.29 -3.11
C MET A 173 -13.55 -5.88 -3.19
N GLU A 174 -14.18 -5.95 -4.37
CA GLU A 174 -15.48 -6.60 -4.55
C GLU A 174 -15.44 -8.11 -4.27
N VAL A 175 -14.25 -8.72 -4.31
CA VAL A 175 -14.06 -10.15 -4.04
C VAL A 175 -13.88 -10.34 -2.52
N PRO A 176 -14.77 -11.12 -1.84
CA PRO A 176 -14.64 -11.36 -0.41
C PRO A 176 -13.31 -12.00 -0.01
N GLY A 177 -12.78 -11.65 1.15
CA GLY A 177 -11.51 -12.17 1.67
C GLY A 177 -10.29 -11.37 1.24
N ARG A 178 -10.47 -10.30 0.45
CA ARG A 178 -9.38 -9.42 0.02
C ARG A 178 -9.24 -8.20 0.94
N SER A 179 -8.03 -7.69 1.03
CA SER A 179 -7.70 -6.50 1.84
C SER A 179 -6.59 -5.71 1.18
N ILE A 180 -6.57 -4.41 1.46
CA ILE A 180 -5.54 -3.50 0.95
C ILE A 180 -4.92 -2.74 2.12
N VAL A 181 -3.59 -2.61 2.12
CA VAL A 181 -2.86 -1.63 2.92
C VAL A 181 -2.17 -0.69 1.94
N ILE A 182 -2.49 0.58 2.00
CA ILE A 182 -2.02 1.58 1.04
C ILE A 182 -1.38 2.76 1.76
N SER A 183 -0.22 3.22 1.29
CA SER A 183 0.34 4.48 1.77
C SER A 183 0.08 5.62 0.79
N SER A 184 -0.10 6.82 1.33
CA SER A 184 -0.07 8.06 0.58
C SER A 184 0.43 9.21 1.46
N HIS A 185 1.02 10.21 0.81
CA HIS A 185 1.28 11.52 1.40
C HIS A 185 0.20 12.55 1.03
N ILE A 186 -0.80 12.15 0.23
CA ILE A 186 -1.95 12.95 -0.19
C ILE A 186 -3.19 12.39 0.50
N SER A 187 -3.69 13.10 1.52
CA SER A 187 -4.87 12.66 2.30
C SER A 187 -6.11 12.49 1.43
N GLY A 188 -6.36 13.42 0.51
CA GLY A 188 -7.55 13.40 -0.34
C GLY A 188 -7.70 12.15 -1.23
N ASP A 189 -6.60 11.40 -1.49
CA ASP A 189 -6.67 10.15 -2.24
C ASP A 189 -7.28 9.02 -1.40
N LEU A 190 -7.15 9.09 -0.09
CA LEU A 190 -7.52 8.03 0.84
C LEU A 190 -8.86 8.27 1.54
N GLU A 191 -9.32 9.53 1.61
CA GLU A 191 -10.55 9.94 2.31
C GLU A 191 -11.82 9.20 1.84
N HIS A 192 -11.88 8.83 0.55
CA HIS A 192 -13.02 8.14 -0.05
C HIS A 192 -12.71 6.70 -0.49
N PHE A 193 -11.53 6.21 -0.13
CA PHE A 193 -11.08 4.89 -0.52
C PHE A 193 -10.78 3.98 0.67
N CYS A 194 -10.29 4.52 1.78
CA CYS A 194 -9.93 3.73 2.95
C CYS A 194 -11.08 3.66 3.96
N ASP A 195 -11.22 2.50 4.61
CA ASP A 195 -12.14 2.29 5.72
C ASP A 195 -11.60 2.88 7.03
N ASP A 196 -10.27 2.77 7.24
CA ASP A 196 -9.57 3.31 8.39
C ASP A 196 -8.18 3.85 8.01
N LEU A 197 -7.68 4.77 8.82
CA LEU A 197 -6.40 5.46 8.59
C LEU A 197 -5.50 5.36 9.82
N TYR A 198 -4.26 4.97 9.59
CA TYR A 198 -3.15 5.18 10.51
C TYR A 198 -2.34 6.40 10.08
N MET A 199 -2.15 7.35 10.97
CA MET A 199 -1.24 8.47 10.75
C MET A 199 0.09 8.19 11.45
N ILE A 200 1.18 8.22 10.68
CA ILE A 200 2.53 8.04 11.20
C ILE A 200 3.32 9.36 11.11
N ASP A 201 3.93 9.74 12.22
CA ASP A 201 4.88 10.86 12.28
C ASP A 201 6.13 10.45 13.04
N LYS A 202 7.30 10.75 12.48
CA LYS A 202 8.62 10.47 13.07
C LYS A 202 8.76 9.07 13.67
N GLY A 203 8.24 8.07 12.96
CA GLY A 203 8.32 6.66 13.33
C GLY A 203 7.32 6.19 14.38
N LYS A 204 6.29 6.98 14.71
CA LYS A 204 5.25 6.61 15.67
C LYS A 204 3.86 6.79 15.09
N ILE A 205 2.91 5.92 15.47
CA ILE A 205 1.50 6.14 15.17
C ILE A 205 0.99 7.24 16.08
N VAL A 206 0.48 8.31 15.48
CA VAL A 206 -0.08 9.47 16.19
C VAL A 206 -1.60 9.49 16.16
N LEU A 207 -2.23 8.77 15.22
CA LEU A 207 -3.67 8.62 15.11
C LEU A 207 -3.99 7.28 14.46
N HIS A 208 -5.03 6.60 14.91
CA HIS A 208 -5.71 5.52 14.21
C HIS A 208 -7.21 5.68 14.43
N GLU A 209 -7.97 5.81 13.35
CA GLU A 209 -9.41 6.02 13.40
C GLU A 209 -10.08 5.56 12.10
N ASP A 210 -11.37 5.22 12.17
CA ASP A 210 -12.21 5.01 10.98
C ASP A 210 -12.30 6.30 10.17
N THR A 211 -12.26 6.20 8.83
CA THR A 211 -12.24 7.37 7.94
C THR A 211 -13.49 8.22 8.08
N ASP A 212 -14.67 7.60 8.18
CA ASP A 212 -15.94 8.31 8.37
C ASP A 212 -15.91 9.17 9.64
N ARG A 213 -15.35 8.61 10.74
CA ARG A 213 -15.22 9.35 11.98
C ARG A 213 -14.23 10.51 11.88
N ILE A 214 -13.12 10.33 11.15
CA ILE A 214 -12.19 11.43 10.88
C ILE A 214 -12.91 12.57 10.14
N MET A 215 -13.73 12.24 9.14
CA MET A 215 -14.45 13.24 8.34
C MET A 215 -15.57 13.96 9.12
N GLU A 216 -16.17 13.29 10.10
CA GLU A 216 -17.27 13.85 10.89
C GLU A 216 -16.79 14.61 12.14
N GLU A 217 -15.78 14.12 12.84
CA GLU A 217 -15.37 14.63 14.17
C GLU A 217 -14.14 15.54 14.12
N TYR A 218 -13.33 15.48 13.05
CA TYR A 218 -12.08 16.26 12.96
C TYR A 218 -12.24 17.43 12.00
N GLY A 219 -11.72 18.57 12.37
CA GLY A 219 -11.73 19.77 11.55
C GLY A 219 -10.37 20.48 11.53
N LEU A 220 -10.05 21.15 10.43
CA LEU A 220 -8.86 21.97 10.31
C LEU A 220 -9.19 23.41 10.76
N LEU A 221 -8.72 23.79 11.95
CA LEU A 221 -8.83 25.14 12.45
C LEU A 221 -7.64 25.99 11.95
N LYS A 222 -7.90 26.95 11.07
CA LYS A 222 -6.89 27.90 10.59
C LYS A 222 -6.94 29.17 11.43
N MET A 223 -5.84 29.49 12.11
CA MET A 223 -5.73 30.67 12.95
C MET A 223 -4.34 31.25 12.91
N SER A 224 -4.19 32.48 13.39
CA SER A 224 -2.89 33.12 13.59
C SER A 224 -2.17 32.55 14.83
N GLU A 225 -0.86 32.72 14.90
CA GLU A 225 -0.04 32.29 16.05
C GLU A 225 -0.51 32.94 17.37
N HIS A 226 -0.99 34.19 17.32
CA HIS A 226 -1.53 34.90 18.47
C HIS A 226 -2.84 34.28 19.00
N GLU A 227 -3.73 33.84 18.10
CA GLU A 227 -4.98 33.15 18.46
C GLU A 227 -4.69 31.75 19.02
N PHE A 228 -3.69 31.05 18.46
CA PHE A 228 -3.27 29.73 18.93
C PHE A 228 -2.71 29.74 20.35
N THR A 229 -2.00 30.82 20.74
CA THR A 229 -1.49 30.96 22.12
C THR A 229 -2.58 31.23 23.15
N GLY A 230 -3.77 31.66 22.73
CA GLY A 230 -4.92 31.90 23.57
C GLY A 230 -5.91 30.71 23.68
N LEU A 231 -5.66 29.62 22.94
CA LEU A 231 -6.48 28.41 23.03
C LEU A 231 -6.21 27.66 24.33
N ASP A 232 -7.28 27.32 25.02
CA ASP A 232 -7.24 26.39 26.15
C ASP A 232 -6.85 25.00 25.60
N LYS A 233 -5.70 24.44 26.06
CA LYS A 233 -5.15 23.17 25.55
C LYS A 233 -5.77 21.93 26.20
N GLU A 234 -7.03 22.02 26.61
CA GLU A 234 -7.81 20.90 27.17
C GLU A 234 -8.64 20.16 26.12
N TYR A 235 -8.06 19.91 24.91
CA TYR A 235 -8.67 19.02 23.90
C TYR A 235 -7.63 18.06 23.35
#